data_869d0db8a988412ba2b47696c9cc2ec0
#
_entry.id   869d0db8a988412ba2b47696c9cc2ec0
#
_cell.length_a   1.000
_cell.length_b   1.000
_cell.length_c   1.000
_cell.angle_alpha   90.00
_cell.angle_beta   90.00
_cell.angle_gamma   90.00
#
_symmetry.space_group_name_H-M   'P 1'
#
loop_
_entity.id
_entity.type
_entity.pdbx_description
1 polymer ?
#
loop_
_entity_poly.entity_id
_entity_poly.type
_entity_poly.pdbx_seq_one_letter_code
_entity_poly.pdbx_strand_id
1 'polypeptide(L)'
;MQQDVLGWMFDWDRTTVSLAIPAYGFVASVLPIWFLLVPRDYLSTYLKIGTILMLALGIVFVRPDLMMHTFTPFIYGGGPVINGPVLPFIFITIACGAISGFHAIIGTGTTPKMIGNEREILFVGYGAMLTEGFVAIMALIAACTMMPGDYFAINSSPEAYAALIQAHPNFNVVDLPFFEEHIGIDLHGRTGGAVSLAVGMAHIFRNIPYMDHLMAYWYNFA
;
A
#
# COMPACT_ATOMS: atom_id res chain seq x y z
N MET A 1 -25.06 -3.84 12.30
CA MET A 1 -26.27 -4.56 11.81
C MET A 1 -26.56 -4.38 10.30
N GLN A 2 -25.60 -3.97 9.46
CA GLN A 2 -25.77 -3.93 7.99
C GLN A 2 -24.89 -4.92 7.22
N GLN A 3 -24.18 -5.79 7.92
CA GLN A 3 -23.27 -6.78 7.31
C GLN A 3 -23.96 -8.10 6.87
N ASP A 4 -25.21 -8.34 7.26
CA ASP A 4 -25.76 -9.70 7.19
C ASP A 4 -26.48 -10.07 5.88
N VAL A 5 -26.74 -9.13 4.98
CA VAL A 5 -27.53 -9.46 3.76
C VAL A 5 -26.64 -9.82 2.56
N LEU A 6 -25.43 -9.30 2.48
CA LEU A 6 -24.48 -9.59 1.38
C LEU A 6 -23.18 -10.25 1.88
N GLY A 7 -22.95 -10.31 3.18
CA GLY A 7 -21.73 -10.87 3.77
C GLY A 7 -21.50 -12.33 3.34
N TRP A 8 -22.54 -13.14 3.34
CA TRP A 8 -22.46 -14.56 2.95
C TRP A 8 -22.00 -14.78 1.49
N MET A 9 -22.20 -13.82 0.59
CA MET A 9 -21.74 -13.92 -0.80
C MET A 9 -20.24 -13.67 -0.94
N PHE A 10 -19.64 -12.95 0.01
CA PHE A 10 -18.23 -12.55 -0.02
C PHE A 10 -17.39 -13.17 1.10
N ASP A 11 -18.00 -13.91 2.00
CA ASP A 11 -17.31 -14.67 3.05
C ASP A 11 -16.79 -16.00 2.49
N TRP A 12 -15.71 -15.90 1.73
CA TRP A 12 -15.08 -17.06 1.13
C TRP A 12 -13.96 -17.57 2.03
N ASP A 13 -13.94 -18.90 2.23
CA ASP A 13 -12.84 -19.55 2.94
C ASP A 13 -11.50 -19.27 2.25
N ARG A 14 -10.44 -19.22 3.05
CA ARG A 14 -9.07 -18.95 2.58
C ARG A 14 -8.65 -19.87 1.43
N THR A 15 -9.06 -21.13 1.46
CA THR A 15 -8.76 -22.10 0.41
C THR A 15 -9.46 -21.74 -0.90
N THR A 16 -10.73 -21.35 -0.82
CA THR A 16 -11.53 -20.92 -1.98
C THR A 16 -10.93 -19.68 -2.63
N VAL A 17 -10.53 -18.68 -1.84
CA VAL A 17 -9.87 -17.48 -2.35
C VAL A 17 -8.52 -17.84 -3.01
N SER A 18 -7.74 -18.72 -2.39
CA SER A 18 -6.43 -19.15 -2.92
C SER A 18 -6.53 -19.89 -4.25
N LEU A 19 -7.66 -20.53 -4.53
CA LEU A 19 -7.92 -21.17 -5.82
C LEU A 19 -8.60 -20.23 -6.83
N ALA A 20 -9.46 -19.35 -6.35
CA ALA A 20 -10.17 -18.39 -7.21
C ALA A 20 -9.23 -17.37 -7.85
N ILE A 21 -8.20 -16.89 -7.11
CA ILE A 21 -7.25 -15.91 -7.62
C ILE A 21 -6.45 -16.44 -8.82
N PRO A 22 -5.80 -17.63 -8.77
CA PRO A 22 -5.12 -18.19 -9.92
C PRO A 22 -6.07 -18.52 -11.09
N ALA A 23 -7.27 -19.02 -10.79
CA ALA A 23 -8.28 -19.29 -11.81
C ALA A 23 -8.70 -18.00 -12.54
N TYR A 24 -8.96 -16.93 -11.80
CA TYR A 24 -9.20 -15.60 -12.37
C TYR A 24 -8.02 -15.10 -13.19
N GLY A 25 -6.80 -15.23 -12.67
CA GLY A 25 -5.58 -14.84 -13.38
C GLY A 25 -5.39 -15.60 -14.70
N PHE A 26 -5.68 -16.90 -14.70
CA PHE A 26 -5.65 -17.72 -15.92
C PHE A 26 -6.68 -17.22 -16.95
N VAL A 27 -7.93 -17.05 -16.55
CA VAL A 27 -8.99 -16.53 -17.44
C VAL A 27 -8.62 -15.15 -17.97
N ALA A 28 -8.14 -14.25 -17.12
CA ALA A 28 -7.73 -12.90 -17.51
C ALA A 28 -6.53 -12.89 -18.48
N SER A 29 -5.63 -13.86 -18.40
CA SER A 29 -4.47 -13.97 -19.30
C SER A 29 -4.82 -14.53 -20.67
N VAL A 30 -5.84 -15.40 -20.74
CA VAL A 30 -6.29 -16.02 -22.01
C VAL A 30 -7.22 -15.09 -22.80
N LEU A 31 -8.05 -14.32 -22.10
CA LEU A 31 -8.99 -13.40 -22.73
C LEU A 31 -8.29 -12.17 -23.33
N PRO A 32 -8.83 -11.60 -24.41
CA PRO A 32 -8.36 -10.31 -24.90
C PRO A 32 -8.42 -9.24 -23.82
N ILE A 33 -7.38 -8.39 -23.74
CA ILE A 33 -7.21 -7.34 -22.72
C ILE A 33 -8.45 -6.44 -22.61
N TRP A 34 -9.06 -6.10 -23.74
CA TRP A 34 -10.21 -5.21 -23.82
C TRP A 34 -11.50 -5.79 -23.25
N PHE A 35 -11.56 -7.11 -23.08
CA PHE A 35 -12.79 -7.76 -22.63
C PHE A 35 -12.96 -7.74 -21.11
N LEU A 36 -11.90 -8.03 -20.35
CA LEU A 36 -11.95 -8.15 -18.89
C LEU A 36 -11.11 -7.09 -18.17
N LEU A 37 -9.88 -6.89 -18.61
CA LEU A 37 -8.94 -6.03 -17.89
C LEU A 37 -9.24 -4.54 -18.08
N VAL A 38 -9.55 -4.10 -19.29
CA VAL A 38 -9.82 -2.67 -19.56
C VAL A 38 -11.05 -2.16 -18.81
N PRO A 39 -12.23 -2.83 -18.84
CA PRO A 39 -13.38 -2.38 -18.07
C PRO A 39 -13.12 -2.35 -16.56
N ARG A 40 -12.40 -3.35 -16.03
CA ARG A 40 -12.01 -3.41 -14.63
C ARG A 40 -11.09 -2.25 -14.25
N ASP A 41 -10.05 -2.01 -15.05
CA ASP A 41 -9.08 -0.94 -14.77
C ASP A 41 -9.72 0.43 -14.90
N TYR A 42 -10.64 0.61 -15.85
CA TYR A 42 -11.41 1.84 -15.99
C TYR A 42 -12.22 2.15 -14.72
N LEU A 43 -12.95 1.18 -14.18
CA LEU A 43 -13.70 1.35 -12.94
C LEU A 43 -12.78 1.59 -11.74
N SER A 44 -11.68 0.84 -11.65
CA SER A 44 -10.73 0.98 -10.54
C SER A 44 -9.97 2.31 -10.58
N THR A 45 -9.84 2.94 -11.75
CA THR A 45 -9.16 4.24 -11.91
C THR A 45 -9.87 5.34 -11.13
N TYR A 46 -11.20 5.37 -11.13
CA TYR A 46 -11.96 6.36 -10.36
C TYR A 46 -11.71 6.21 -8.86
N LEU A 47 -11.69 4.97 -8.35
CA LEU A 47 -11.38 4.70 -6.95
C LEU A 47 -9.96 5.12 -6.60
N LYS A 48 -8.98 4.75 -7.42
CA LYS A 48 -7.57 5.11 -7.24
C LYS A 48 -7.36 6.62 -7.24
N ILE A 49 -7.89 7.33 -8.23
CA ILE A 49 -7.78 8.79 -8.30
C ILE A 49 -8.46 9.44 -7.10
N GLY A 50 -9.66 8.97 -6.73
CA GLY A 50 -10.38 9.47 -5.57
C GLY A 50 -9.57 9.30 -4.27
N THR A 51 -9.01 8.11 -4.05
CA THR A 51 -8.18 7.81 -2.87
C THR A 51 -6.92 8.67 -2.83
N ILE A 52 -6.23 8.81 -3.97
CA ILE A 52 -5.01 9.61 -4.08
C ILE A 52 -5.29 11.09 -3.79
N LEU A 53 -6.34 11.65 -4.39
CA LEU A 53 -6.73 13.04 -4.16
C LEU A 53 -7.14 13.27 -2.71
N MET A 54 -7.89 12.34 -2.12
CA MET A 54 -8.32 12.43 -0.74
C MET A 54 -7.14 12.35 0.22
N LEU A 55 -6.20 11.45 -0.02
CA LEU A 55 -4.96 11.36 0.76
C LEU A 55 -4.13 12.65 0.63
N ALA A 56 -3.98 13.19 -0.58
CA ALA A 56 -3.28 14.45 -0.81
C ALA A 56 -3.91 15.61 -0.05
N LEU A 57 -5.24 15.74 -0.13
CA LEU A 57 -5.97 16.75 0.62
C LEU A 57 -5.84 16.53 2.13
N GLY A 58 -5.94 15.28 2.60
CA GLY A 58 -5.73 14.92 3.99
C GLY A 58 -4.37 15.38 4.51
N ILE A 59 -3.30 15.10 3.78
CA ILE A 59 -1.94 15.53 4.15
C ILE A 59 -1.83 17.07 4.22
N VAL A 60 -2.40 17.79 3.25
CA VAL A 60 -2.33 19.26 3.21
C VAL A 60 -3.11 19.90 4.33
N PHE A 61 -4.30 19.41 4.62
CA PHE A 61 -5.18 20.01 5.66
C PHE A 61 -4.78 19.60 7.07
N VAL A 62 -4.46 18.32 7.28
CA VAL A 62 -4.12 17.79 8.61
C VAL A 62 -2.70 18.17 9.01
N ARG A 63 -1.77 18.24 8.02
CA ARG A 63 -0.34 18.47 8.26
C ARG A 63 0.22 17.56 9.33
N PRO A 64 0.13 16.22 9.13
CA PRO A 64 0.51 15.27 10.15
C PRO A 64 2.00 15.39 10.49
N ASP A 65 2.32 15.23 11.77
CA ASP A 65 3.70 15.15 12.21
C ASP A 65 4.33 13.85 11.74
N LEU A 66 5.59 13.91 11.32
CA LEU A 66 6.38 12.74 10.94
C LEU A 66 7.02 12.14 12.19
N MET A 67 6.62 10.93 12.55
CA MET A 67 7.09 10.22 13.74
C MET A 67 8.35 9.40 13.51
N MET A 68 8.67 9.12 12.24
CA MET A 68 9.89 8.39 11.88
C MET A 68 11.14 9.26 12.06
N HIS A 69 12.19 8.64 12.57
CA HIS A 69 13.49 9.30 12.66
C HIS A 69 14.07 9.63 11.27
N THR A 70 14.73 10.78 11.16
CA THR A 70 15.40 11.20 9.91
C THR A 70 16.46 10.19 9.46
N PHE A 71 17.16 9.59 10.39
CA PHE A 71 18.11 8.50 10.14
C PHE A 71 17.73 7.28 10.95
N THR A 72 17.66 6.14 10.26
CA THR A 72 17.41 4.87 10.92
C THR A 72 18.64 4.42 11.75
N PRO A 73 18.47 3.81 12.94
CA PRO A 73 19.56 3.19 13.66
C PRO A 73 20.14 1.96 12.93
N PHE A 74 19.44 1.45 11.92
CA PHE A 74 19.79 0.23 11.17
C PHE A 74 20.63 0.48 9.89
N ILE A 75 21.30 1.63 9.78
CA ILE A 75 22.10 1.97 8.57
C ILE A 75 23.15 0.89 8.26
N TYR A 76 23.77 0.33 9.29
CA TYR A 76 24.81 -0.69 9.17
C TYR A 76 24.29 -2.13 9.20
N GLY A 77 23.00 -2.33 9.32
CA GLY A 77 22.34 -3.63 9.40
C GLY A 77 21.58 -3.86 10.70
N GLY A 78 21.06 -5.07 10.87
CA GLY A 78 20.32 -5.46 12.07
C GLY A 78 18.86 -4.97 12.09
N GLY A 79 18.33 -4.51 10.96
CA GLY A 79 16.93 -4.12 10.84
C GLY A 79 15.98 -5.32 10.93
N PRO A 80 14.76 -5.14 11.50
CA PRO A 80 13.82 -6.25 11.71
C PRO A 80 13.17 -6.73 10.41
N VAL A 81 13.09 -5.88 9.39
CA VAL A 81 12.53 -6.23 8.08
C VAL A 81 13.62 -6.75 7.16
N ILE A 82 14.79 -6.13 7.18
CA ILE A 82 15.94 -6.48 6.34
C ILE A 82 17.19 -6.43 7.22
N ASN A 83 17.85 -7.58 7.38
CA ASN A 83 19.04 -7.70 8.25
C ASN A 83 20.31 -7.08 7.66
N GLY A 84 20.30 -6.76 6.36
CA GLY A 84 21.46 -6.20 5.67
C GLY A 84 21.68 -4.70 5.91
N PRO A 85 22.87 -4.18 5.59
CA PRO A 85 23.11 -2.74 5.62
C PRO A 85 22.27 -2.02 4.56
N VAL A 86 21.90 -0.76 4.85
CA VAL A 86 21.10 0.06 3.93
C VAL A 86 21.80 0.18 2.56
N LEU A 87 23.10 0.33 2.53
CA LEU A 87 23.92 0.23 1.32
C LEU A 87 24.55 -1.16 1.27
N PRO A 88 24.38 -1.97 0.20
CA PRO A 88 23.85 -1.61 -1.13
C PRO A 88 22.34 -1.86 -1.31
N PHE A 89 21.61 -2.28 -0.30
CA PHE A 89 20.22 -2.74 -0.45
C PHE A 89 19.29 -1.65 -1.03
N ILE A 90 19.51 -0.38 -0.67
CA ILE A 90 18.72 0.75 -1.19
C ILE A 90 18.80 0.84 -2.73
N PHE A 91 19.93 0.50 -3.34
CA PHE A 91 20.05 0.48 -4.80
C PHE A 91 19.20 -0.61 -5.44
N ILE A 92 19.05 -1.77 -4.78
CA ILE A 92 18.18 -2.85 -5.25
C ILE A 92 16.72 -2.40 -5.22
N THR A 93 16.30 -1.71 -4.16
CA THR A 93 14.94 -1.19 -4.00
C THR A 93 14.63 -0.11 -5.05
N ILE A 94 15.55 0.82 -5.27
CA ILE A 94 15.42 1.86 -6.29
C ILE A 94 15.43 1.24 -7.70
N ALA A 95 16.30 0.27 -7.95
CA ALA A 95 16.38 -0.42 -9.24
C ALA A 95 15.09 -1.18 -9.56
N CYS A 96 14.41 -1.75 -8.59
CA CYS A 96 13.11 -2.39 -8.78
C CYS A 96 12.08 -1.40 -9.35
N GLY A 97 12.03 -0.16 -8.85
CA GLY A 97 11.15 0.89 -9.39
C GLY A 97 11.58 1.41 -10.76
N ALA A 98 12.89 1.52 -11.02
CA ALA A 98 13.43 2.11 -12.24
C ALA A 98 13.49 1.16 -13.43
N ILE A 99 13.83 -0.12 -13.20
CA ILE A 99 14.06 -1.14 -14.23
C ILE A 99 13.25 -2.42 -13.98
N SER A 100 12.08 -2.31 -13.40
CA SER A 100 11.19 -3.45 -13.22
C SER A 100 10.84 -4.10 -14.55
N GLY A 101 11.02 -5.42 -14.67
CA GLY A 101 10.64 -6.16 -15.86
C GLY A 101 9.15 -6.07 -16.19
N PHE A 102 8.32 -5.85 -15.19
CA PHE A 102 6.89 -5.62 -15.36
C PHE A 102 6.59 -4.33 -16.13
N HIS A 103 7.24 -3.22 -15.78
CA HIS A 103 7.09 -1.95 -16.51
C HIS A 103 7.59 -2.08 -17.95
N ALA A 104 8.68 -2.79 -18.18
CA ALA A 104 9.19 -3.07 -19.53
C ALA A 104 8.16 -3.86 -20.38
N ILE A 105 7.53 -4.89 -19.80
CA ILE A 105 6.50 -5.69 -20.48
C ILE A 105 5.28 -4.83 -20.82
N ILE A 106 4.81 -3.99 -19.90
CA ILE A 106 3.68 -3.08 -20.14
C ILE A 106 4.05 -2.05 -21.20
N GLY A 107 5.23 -1.43 -21.07
CA GLY A 107 5.70 -0.39 -21.99
C GLY A 107 5.93 -0.88 -23.43
N THR A 108 6.27 -2.15 -23.63
CA THR A 108 6.49 -2.73 -24.96
C THR A 108 5.30 -3.54 -25.49
N GLY A 109 4.51 -4.15 -24.62
CA GLY A 109 3.49 -5.12 -24.99
C GLY A 109 2.05 -4.59 -24.97
N THR A 110 1.67 -3.86 -23.92
CA THR A 110 0.27 -3.48 -23.67
C THR A 110 -0.02 -2.04 -24.08
N THR A 111 0.72 -1.08 -23.52
CA THR A 111 0.47 0.35 -23.72
C THR A 111 0.51 0.79 -25.18
N PRO A 112 1.47 0.36 -26.02
CA PRO A 112 1.51 0.75 -27.42
C PRO A 112 0.30 0.27 -28.23
N LYS A 113 -0.32 -0.83 -27.82
CA LYS A 113 -1.51 -1.37 -28.47
C LYS A 113 -2.79 -0.62 -28.12
N MET A 114 -2.77 0.14 -27.03
CA MET A 114 -3.93 0.88 -26.52
C MET A 114 -3.90 2.37 -26.89
N ILE A 115 -2.74 2.91 -27.26
CA ILE A 115 -2.58 4.30 -27.67
C ILE A 115 -3.13 4.47 -29.10
N GLY A 116 -4.15 5.28 -29.24
CA GLY A 116 -4.77 5.56 -30.54
C GLY A 116 -4.06 6.64 -31.35
N ASN A 117 -3.29 7.53 -30.72
CA ASN A 117 -2.63 8.66 -31.36
C ASN A 117 -1.22 8.85 -30.78
N GLU A 118 -0.22 9.00 -31.64
CA GLU A 118 1.17 9.22 -31.24
C GLU A 118 1.37 10.48 -30.37
N ARG A 119 0.52 11.49 -30.51
CA ARG A 119 0.56 12.69 -29.66
C ARG A 119 0.27 12.43 -28.20
N GLU A 120 -0.41 11.32 -27.88
CA GLU A 120 -0.76 10.93 -26.53
C GLU A 120 0.39 10.22 -25.81
N ILE A 121 1.39 9.74 -26.54
CA ILE A 121 2.53 8.99 -25.97
C ILE A 121 3.23 9.78 -24.87
N LEU A 122 3.49 11.06 -25.13
CA LEU A 122 4.15 11.92 -24.15
C LEU A 122 3.28 12.11 -22.90
N PHE A 123 2.00 12.37 -23.08
CA PHE A 123 1.07 12.56 -21.97
C PHE A 123 0.89 11.28 -21.16
N VAL A 124 0.71 10.15 -21.81
CA VAL A 124 0.56 8.84 -21.13
C VAL A 124 1.84 8.46 -20.40
N GLY A 125 3.01 8.58 -21.05
CA GLY A 125 4.29 8.20 -20.45
C GLY A 125 4.67 9.09 -19.27
N TYR A 126 4.78 10.40 -19.48
CA TYR A 126 5.15 11.33 -18.42
C TYR A 126 4.05 11.54 -17.39
N GLY A 127 2.79 11.55 -17.81
CA GLY A 127 1.67 11.69 -16.89
C GLY A 127 1.60 10.52 -15.92
N ALA A 128 1.76 9.29 -16.40
CA ALA A 128 1.80 8.11 -15.54
C ALA A 128 2.99 8.15 -14.58
N MET A 129 4.19 8.49 -15.07
CA MET A 129 5.40 8.60 -14.26
C MET A 129 5.25 9.67 -13.15
N LEU A 130 4.73 10.84 -13.47
CA LEU A 130 4.52 11.91 -12.49
C LEU A 130 3.47 11.52 -11.45
N THR A 131 2.39 10.86 -11.87
CA THR A 131 1.35 10.36 -10.97
C THR A 131 1.92 9.29 -10.03
N GLU A 132 2.70 8.35 -10.54
CA GLU A 132 3.36 7.33 -9.72
C GLU A 132 4.31 7.95 -8.70
N GLY A 133 5.15 8.91 -9.12
CA GLY A 133 6.04 9.65 -8.21
C GLY A 133 5.27 10.41 -7.13
N PHE A 134 4.14 11.03 -7.49
CA PHE A 134 3.27 11.72 -6.55
C PHE A 134 2.66 10.76 -5.52
N VAL A 135 2.15 9.61 -5.96
CA VAL A 135 1.63 8.56 -5.07
C VAL A 135 2.71 8.03 -4.14
N ALA A 136 3.92 7.81 -4.66
CA ALA A 136 5.05 7.32 -3.86
C ALA A 136 5.43 8.30 -2.73
N ILE A 137 5.44 9.60 -3.01
CA ILE A 137 5.70 10.64 -1.99
C ILE A 137 4.60 10.64 -0.92
N MET A 138 3.34 10.56 -1.32
CA MET A 138 2.23 10.51 -0.36
C MET A 138 2.25 9.24 0.48
N ALA A 139 2.56 8.09 -0.13
CA ALA A 139 2.70 6.82 0.59
C ALA A 139 3.86 6.86 1.59
N LEU A 140 4.98 7.49 1.22
CA LEU A 140 6.10 7.73 2.13
C LEU A 140 5.69 8.59 3.32
N ILE A 141 5.00 9.71 3.06
CA ILE A 141 4.48 10.57 4.13
C ILE A 141 3.54 9.78 5.04
N ALA A 142 2.57 9.06 4.49
CA ALA A 142 1.64 8.25 5.25
C ALA A 142 2.35 7.19 6.12
N ALA A 143 3.35 6.51 5.58
CA ALA A 143 4.16 5.57 6.35
C ALA A 143 4.96 6.26 7.47
N CYS A 144 5.49 7.45 7.22
CA CYS A 144 6.27 8.22 8.20
C CYS A 144 5.42 8.86 9.31
N THR A 145 4.11 8.96 9.15
CA THR A 145 3.21 9.44 10.21
C THR A 145 2.97 8.40 11.29
N MET A 146 3.19 7.12 11.00
CA MET A 146 3.06 6.06 11.98
C MET A 146 4.22 6.05 12.97
N MET A 147 3.93 5.60 14.19
CA MET A 147 5.00 5.33 15.16
C MET A 147 5.91 4.22 14.65
N PRO A 148 7.24 4.34 14.83
CA PRO A 148 8.18 3.32 14.36
C PRO A 148 7.88 1.91 14.87
N GLY A 149 7.40 1.78 16.11
CA GLY A 149 6.99 0.50 16.69
C GLY A 149 5.84 -0.15 15.92
N ASP A 150 4.81 0.61 15.61
CA ASP A 150 3.63 0.14 14.87
C ASP A 150 4.01 -0.26 13.43
N TYR A 151 4.84 0.54 12.77
CA TYR A 151 5.35 0.22 11.44
C TYR A 151 6.13 -1.11 11.42
N PHE A 152 7.02 -1.32 12.38
CA PHE A 152 7.79 -2.55 12.46
C PHE A 152 6.94 -3.75 12.89
N ALA A 153 5.94 -3.56 13.76
CA ALA A 153 5.02 -4.62 14.13
C ALA A 153 4.21 -5.14 12.92
N ILE A 154 3.80 -4.26 12.02
CA ILE A 154 3.12 -4.63 10.78
C ILE A 154 4.08 -5.35 9.81
N ASN A 155 5.29 -4.81 9.61
CA ASN A 155 6.16 -5.21 8.50
C ASN A 155 7.21 -6.27 8.83
N SER A 156 7.32 -6.71 10.08
CA SER A 156 8.25 -7.76 10.50
C SER A 156 7.52 -9.01 10.98
N SER A 157 8.22 -10.15 10.96
CA SER A 157 7.67 -11.36 11.59
C SER A 157 7.57 -11.17 13.11
N PRO A 158 6.62 -11.84 13.78
CA PRO A 158 6.48 -11.74 15.24
C PRO A 158 7.77 -12.03 16.01
N GLU A 159 8.58 -12.95 15.50
CA GLU A 159 9.88 -13.30 16.08
C GLU A 159 10.91 -12.18 15.93
N ALA A 160 10.99 -11.59 14.71
CA ALA A 160 11.90 -10.48 14.44
C ALA A 160 11.49 -9.23 15.23
N TYR A 161 10.19 -8.99 15.38
CA TYR A 161 9.68 -7.90 16.18
C TYR A 161 9.96 -8.07 17.67
N ALA A 162 9.79 -9.29 18.21
CA ALA A 162 10.14 -9.59 19.60
C ALA A 162 11.65 -9.37 19.88
N ALA A 163 12.51 -9.77 18.95
CA ALA A 163 13.94 -9.51 19.04
C ALA A 163 14.27 -8.01 18.98
N LEU A 164 13.55 -7.26 18.11
CA LEU A 164 13.70 -5.80 18.03
C LEU A 164 13.37 -5.10 19.36
N ILE A 165 12.26 -5.45 20.00
CA ILE A 165 11.85 -4.83 21.27
C ILE A 165 12.88 -5.13 22.36
N GLN A 166 13.43 -6.34 22.39
CA GLN A 166 14.48 -6.69 23.36
C GLN A 166 15.74 -5.85 23.17
N ALA A 167 16.13 -5.58 21.93
CA ALA A 167 17.30 -4.75 21.62
C ALA A 167 17.02 -3.25 21.74
N HIS A 168 15.82 -2.83 21.41
CA HIS A 168 15.40 -1.42 21.33
C HIS A 168 14.00 -1.22 21.95
N PRO A 169 13.87 -1.06 23.26
CA PRO A 169 12.57 -0.90 23.94
C PRO A 169 11.75 0.31 23.48
N ASN A 170 12.36 1.26 22.79
CA ASN A 170 11.70 2.46 22.27
C ASN A 170 10.77 2.18 21.07
N PHE A 171 10.84 1.00 20.49
CA PHE A 171 9.98 0.58 19.37
C PHE A 171 8.74 -0.22 19.80
N ASN A 172 8.17 0.11 20.96
CA ASN A 172 6.92 -0.48 21.40
C ASN A 172 5.75 -0.03 20.52
N VAL A 173 4.76 -0.92 20.42
CA VAL A 173 3.47 -0.62 19.77
C VAL A 173 2.72 0.43 20.60
N VAL A 174 2.15 1.42 19.92
CA VAL A 174 1.42 2.53 20.57
C VAL A 174 -0.01 2.62 20.05
N ASP A 175 -0.20 2.82 18.75
CA ASP A 175 -1.49 3.07 18.14
C ASP A 175 -2.09 1.82 17.47
N LEU A 176 -1.30 0.81 17.16
CA LEU A 176 -1.74 -0.38 16.44
C LEU A 176 -2.93 -1.09 17.08
N PRO A 177 -2.99 -1.31 18.42
CA PRO A 177 -4.14 -1.95 19.06
C PRO A 177 -5.44 -1.19 18.85
N PHE A 178 -5.37 0.13 18.83
CA PHE A 178 -6.53 0.99 18.54
C PHE A 178 -7.03 0.78 17.11
N PHE A 179 -6.12 0.66 16.14
CA PHE A 179 -6.50 0.38 14.75
C PHE A 179 -7.08 -1.01 14.59
N GLU A 180 -6.51 -2.02 15.25
CA GLU A 180 -7.00 -3.40 15.20
C GLU A 180 -8.42 -3.53 15.77
N GLU A 181 -8.71 -2.84 16.87
CA GLU A 181 -10.05 -2.80 17.46
C GLU A 181 -11.09 -2.20 16.51
N HIS A 182 -10.75 -1.10 15.84
CA HIS A 182 -11.69 -0.38 14.95
C HIS A 182 -11.83 -1.03 13.57
N ILE A 183 -10.78 -1.64 13.06
CA ILE A 183 -10.77 -2.32 11.76
C ILE A 183 -11.28 -3.76 11.90
N GLY A 184 -11.10 -4.37 13.08
CA GLY A 184 -11.51 -5.74 13.35
C GLY A 184 -10.58 -6.80 12.77
N ILE A 185 -9.31 -6.45 12.48
CA ILE A 185 -8.33 -7.32 11.83
C ILE A 185 -7.01 -7.20 12.58
N ASP A 186 -6.37 -8.35 12.86
CA ASP A 186 -4.99 -8.40 13.36
C ASP A 186 -4.02 -7.93 12.28
N LEU A 187 -3.26 -6.88 12.59
CA LEU A 187 -2.30 -6.24 11.69
C LEU A 187 -0.86 -6.70 11.92
N HIS A 188 -0.59 -7.41 13.00
CA HIS A 188 0.75 -7.91 13.30
C HIS A 188 1.27 -8.87 12.22
N GLY A 189 2.49 -8.62 11.74
CA GLY A 189 3.15 -9.47 10.75
C GLY A 189 2.51 -9.47 9.36
N ARG A 190 1.60 -8.54 9.09
CA ARG A 190 1.03 -8.33 7.75
C ARG A 190 1.96 -7.49 6.90
N THR A 191 3.05 -8.07 6.48
CA THR A 191 4.06 -7.40 5.67
C THR A 191 3.50 -6.91 4.34
N GLY A 192 3.78 -5.65 4.02
CA GLY A 192 3.44 -5.10 2.70
C GLY A 192 3.19 -3.60 2.70
N GLY A 193 3.58 -2.94 1.61
CA GLY A 193 3.40 -1.51 1.44
C GLY A 193 1.94 -1.08 1.43
N ALA A 194 1.04 -1.91 0.91
CA ALA A 194 -0.39 -1.63 0.87
C ALA A 194 -1.00 -1.53 2.28
N VAL A 195 -0.66 -2.45 3.18
CA VAL A 195 -1.14 -2.42 4.57
C VAL A 195 -0.60 -1.19 5.29
N SER A 196 0.70 -0.91 5.15
CA SER A 196 1.32 0.29 5.74
C SER A 196 0.70 1.58 5.21
N LEU A 197 0.39 1.66 3.92
CA LEU A 197 -0.30 2.79 3.32
C LEU A 197 -1.72 2.94 3.90
N ALA A 198 -2.47 1.84 4.00
CA ALA A 198 -3.84 1.85 4.50
C ALA A 198 -3.91 2.30 5.98
N VAL A 199 -3.01 1.80 6.83
CA VAL A 199 -2.92 2.21 8.23
C VAL A 199 -2.45 3.66 8.36
N GLY A 200 -1.43 4.06 7.60
CA GLY A 200 -0.95 5.45 7.58
C GLY A 200 -2.03 6.44 7.11
N MET A 201 -2.83 6.05 6.12
CA MET A 201 -3.97 6.84 5.67
C MET A 201 -5.04 6.94 6.75
N ALA A 202 -5.39 5.84 7.41
CA ALA A 202 -6.32 5.82 8.53
C ALA A 202 -5.82 6.70 9.69
N HIS A 203 -4.51 6.69 9.97
CA HIS A 203 -3.87 7.54 10.97
C HIS A 203 -4.00 9.04 10.64
N ILE A 204 -3.80 9.43 9.38
CA ILE A 204 -3.97 10.83 8.94
C ILE A 204 -5.43 11.27 9.10
N PHE A 205 -6.38 10.46 8.66
CA PHE A 205 -7.80 10.81 8.71
C PHE A 205 -8.40 10.78 10.12
N ARG A 206 -7.82 10.01 11.05
CA ARG A 206 -8.18 10.04 12.48
C ARG A 206 -8.11 11.45 13.07
N ASN A 207 -7.17 12.27 12.62
CA ASN A 207 -6.98 13.63 13.11
C ASN A 207 -8.03 14.62 12.59
N ILE A 208 -8.95 14.18 11.72
CA ILE A 208 -10.05 14.99 11.21
C ILE A 208 -11.28 14.76 12.11
N PRO A 209 -11.88 15.80 12.69
CA PRO A 209 -13.07 15.67 13.52
C PRO A 209 -14.19 14.92 12.76
N TYR A 210 -14.89 14.03 13.45
CA TYR A 210 -15.97 13.18 12.92
C TYR A 210 -15.58 12.06 11.95
N MET A 211 -14.29 11.88 11.64
CA MET A 211 -13.83 10.83 10.72
C MET A 211 -13.44 9.51 11.39
N ASP A 212 -13.38 9.47 12.73
CA ASP A 212 -13.01 8.27 13.49
C ASP A 212 -13.91 7.08 13.20
N HIS A 213 -15.21 7.30 13.04
CA HIS A 213 -16.18 6.25 12.74
C HIS A 213 -16.04 5.65 11.33
N LEU A 214 -15.29 6.30 10.44
CA LEU A 214 -15.07 5.86 9.07
C LEU A 214 -13.72 5.17 8.89
N MET A 215 -12.99 4.89 9.97
CA MET A 215 -11.63 4.35 9.90
C MET A 215 -11.55 3.01 9.18
N ALA A 216 -12.48 2.10 9.45
CA ALA A 216 -12.57 0.82 8.74
C ALA A 216 -12.84 1.00 7.23
N TYR A 217 -13.62 2.02 6.87
CA TYR A 217 -13.85 2.35 5.45
C TYR A 217 -12.58 2.88 4.80
N TRP A 218 -11.84 3.77 5.46
CA TRP A 218 -10.57 4.31 4.94
C TRP A 218 -9.53 3.23 4.73
N TYR A 219 -9.41 2.31 5.69
CA TYR A 219 -8.51 1.17 5.57
C TYR A 219 -8.86 0.27 4.38
N ASN A 220 -10.15 -0.04 4.19
CA ASN A 220 -10.59 -0.89 3.09
C ASN A 220 -10.59 -0.18 1.72
N PHE A 221 -10.54 1.14 1.71
CA PHE A 221 -10.52 1.95 0.49
C PHE A 221 -9.10 2.11 -0.09
N ALA A 222 -8.08 2.00 0.75
CA ALA A 222 -6.67 2.08 0.35
C ALA A 222 -6.18 0.79 -0.30
#